data_5c5a7f08bfc902e4b83db43bf2fdf9dd
#
_entry.id   5c5a7f08bfc902e4b83db43bf2fdf9dd
#
_cell.length_a   1.000
_cell.length_b   1.000
_cell.length_c   1.000
_cell.angle_alpha   90.00
_cell.angle_beta   90.00
_cell.angle_gamma   90.00
#
_symmetry.space_group_name_H-M   'P 1'
#
loop_
_entity.id
_entity.type
_entity.pdbx_description
1 polymer ?
#
loop_
_entity_poly.entity_id
_entity_poly.type
_entity_poly.pdbx_seq_one_letter_code
_entity_poly.pdbx_strand_id
1 'polypeptide(L)'
;MDNYQNPNSQFGGENQNFVPYGTNYVNNDGHLPPHDEQQIKRIEKRTDKRILRKLGSHFGLAVIIYVVLSFAASFLIGLFSEKIPSLWLLFEDDNLSLAYSVVGSIIYIGLPFGLVFYSLKKKKYTGLLPFGTVYNKKAAVTLTMMFVPIMLVSSMVVNFISLIIQEMAGMKFSSGLEDIEMSGVGGFIIATISMAVVPAIIEEFAIRGVVMQPLRRYGDKFAIVASAFIFSIMHGNMAQIPYTVIGGIYLGYLTVATGSIWPSVILHFINNMYSVVIMTVDTNFGETWSGMVSMGILAILVALGVFGGVSFKSMNYKTTFEKGVDTLKTGNKISALFGNVPMIFAIVIMVIITLTSIES
;
A
#
# COMPACT_ATOMS: atom_id res chain seq x y z
N MET A 1 -26.27 12.10 -24.75
CA MET A 1 -24.91 12.71 -24.79
C MET A 1 -24.75 13.45 -23.49
N ASP A 2 -24.46 12.73 -22.42
CA ASP A 2 -24.33 13.33 -21.10
C ASP A 2 -22.89 13.85 -20.95
N ASN A 3 -22.80 15.14 -20.65
CA ASN A 3 -21.58 15.85 -20.36
C ASN A 3 -20.87 15.19 -19.16
N TYR A 4 -19.99 14.26 -19.43
CA TYR A 4 -19.09 13.66 -18.43
C TYR A 4 -18.04 14.71 -18.07
N GLN A 5 -18.35 15.57 -17.11
CA GLN A 5 -17.35 16.40 -16.47
C GLN A 5 -16.42 15.46 -15.69
N ASN A 6 -15.15 15.43 -16.08
CA ASN A 6 -14.10 14.65 -15.44
C ASN A 6 -13.95 15.11 -13.97
N PRO A 7 -14.32 14.29 -12.95
CA PRO A 7 -14.22 14.70 -11.56
C PRO A 7 -12.78 14.86 -11.06
N ASN A 8 -11.77 14.46 -11.86
CA ASN A 8 -10.37 14.68 -11.56
C ASN A 8 -9.97 16.17 -11.58
N SER A 9 -10.82 17.07 -12.13
CA SER A 9 -10.60 18.51 -12.01
C SER A 9 -10.62 19.01 -10.56
N GLN A 10 -11.17 18.25 -9.61
CA GLN A 10 -11.10 18.59 -8.18
C GLN A 10 -9.74 18.28 -7.54
N PHE A 11 -8.91 17.41 -8.14
CA PHE A 11 -7.52 17.21 -7.70
C PHE A 11 -6.53 18.11 -8.44
N GLY A 12 -6.92 18.61 -9.60
CA GLY A 12 -6.31 19.74 -10.32
C GLY A 12 -6.90 21.08 -9.92
N GLY A 13 -7.68 21.14 -8.83
CA GLY A 13 -8.21 22.37 -8.28
C GLY A 13 -7.06 23.35 -8.14
N GLU A 14 -7.14 24.43 -8.90
CA GLU A 14 -6.31 25.60 -8.77
C GLU A 14 -5.99 25.80 -7.29
N ASN A 15 -4.75 25.49 -6.92
CA ASN A 15 -4.19 25.91 -5.65
C ASN A 15 -4.10 27.45 -5.73
N GLN A 16 -5.23 28.13 -5.50
CA GLN A 16 -5.40 29.57 -5.57
C GLN A 16 -4.43 30.35 -4.64
N ASN A 17 -3.52 29.64 -3.94
CA ASN A 17 -2.50 30.25 -3.10
C ASN A 17 -1.06 29.83 -3.45
N PHE A 18 -0.83 29.10 -4.54
CA PHE A 18 0.50 29.00 -5.11
C PHE A 18 0.61 30.06 -6.21
N VAL A 19 0.87 31.31 -5.80
CA VAL A 19 1.31 32.37 -6.73
C VAL A 19 2.69 31.93 -7.22
N PRO A 20 2.87 31.59 -8.50
CA PRO A 20 4.19 31.34 -9.05
C PRO A 20 5.01 32.61 -8.81
N TYR A 21 6.17 32.47 -8.20
CA TYR A 21 7.12 33.56 -8.04
C TYR A 21 7.46 34.07 -9.45
N GLY A 22 6.88 35.22 -9.86
CA GLY A 22 7.16 35.78 -11.18
C GLY A 22 6.00 36.40 -11.96
N THR A 23 4.75 36.38 -11.45
CA THR A 23 3.59 36.91 -12.21
C THR A 23 3.55 38.45 -12.41
N ASN A 24 4.56 39.19 -11.91
CA ASN A 24 4.58 40.64 -12.03
C ASN A 24 5.50 41.19 -13.15
N TYR A 25 6.07 40.33 -14.01
CA TYR A 25 6.94 40.76 -15.11
C TYR A 25 6.50 40.14 -16.43
N VAL A 26 5.34 40.56 -16.93
CA VAL A 26 4.91 40.22 -18.26
C VAL A 26 5.20 41.42 -19.17
N ASN A 27 5.87 41.19 -20.31
CA ASN A 27 6.08 42.20 -21.33
C ASN A 27 4.72 42.62 -21.92
N ASN A 28 4.66 43.78 -22.60
CA ASN A 28 3.44 44.29 -23.23
C ASN A 28 2.72 43.30 -24.17
N ASP A 29 3.41 42.23 -24.60
CA ASP A 29 2.90 41.16 -25.46
C ASP A 29 2.44 39.90 -24.67
N GLY A 30 2.40 39.96 -23.36
CA GLY A 30 1.94 38.84 -22.51
C GLY A 30 2.96 37.71 -22.32
N HIS A 31 4.18 37.86 -22.80
CA HIS A 31 5.24 36.86 -22.66
C HIS A 31 6.35 37.30 -21.69
N LEU A 32 6.85 36.34 -20.92
CA LEU A 32 8.05 36.54 -20.09
C LEU A 32 9.31 36.60 -20.99
N PRO A 33 10.31 37.43 -20.67
CA PRO A 33 11.59 37.38 -21.35
C PRO A 33 12.20 35.96 -21.27
N PRO A 34 12.87 35.45 -22.34
CA PRO A 34 13.42 34.09 -22.37
C PRO A 34 14.37 33.76 -21.22
N HIS A 35 15.09 34.75 -20.71
CA HIS A 35 16.00 34.60 -19.57
C HIS A 35 15.22 34.34 -18.27
N ASP A 36 14.09 35.01 -18.07
CA ASP A 36 13.25 34.85 -16.88
C ASP A 36 12.50 33.51 -16.89
N GLU A 37 12.08 33.04 -18.07
CA GLU A 37 11.43 31.73 -18.22
C GLU A 37 12.38 30.59 -17.81
N GLN A 38 13.65 30.66 -18.19
CA GLN A 38 14.64 29.65 -17.77
C GLN A 38 14.89 29.69 -16.27
N GLN A 39 14.91 30.87 -15.66
CA GLN A 39 15.06 31.01 -14.19
C GLN A 39 13.84 30.45 -13.47
N ILE A 40 12.63 30.76 -13.92
CA ILE A 40 11.38 30.22 -13.36
C ILE A 40 11.38 28.70 -13.42
N LYS A 41 11.67 28.08 -14.58
CA LYS A 41 11.77 26.62 -14.74
C LYS A 41 12.81 25.99 -13.80
N ARG A 42 13.94 26.67 -13.54
CA ARG A 42 14.96 26.21 -12.58
C ARG A 42 14.44 26.26 -11.13
N ILE A 43 13.72 27.32 -10.77
CA ILE A 43 13.14 27.51 -9.43
C ILE A 43 12.05 26.44 -9.18
N GLU A 44 11.15 26.24 -10.14
CA GLU A 44 10.11 25.21 -10.09
C GLU A 44 10.73 23.82 -9.89
N LYS A 45 11.71 23.46 -10.71
CA LYS A 45 12.42 22.18 -10.60
C LYS A 45 13.09 21.98 -9.24
N ARG A 46 13.72 23.00 -8.68
CA ARG A 46 14.34 22.94 -7.35
C ARG A 46 13.25 22.80 -6.26
N THR A 47 12.14 23.50 -6.41
CA THR A 47 11.02 23.47 -5.47
C THR A 47 10.36 22.10 -5.47
N ASP A 48 10.03 21.55 -6.64
CA ASP A 48 9.44 20.20 -6.79
C ASP A 48 10.38 19.14 -6.19
N LYS A 49 11.68 19.20 -6.49
CA LYS A 49 12.65 18.27 -5.92
C LYS A 49 12.70 18.37 -4.38
N ARG A 50 12.64 19.60 -3.83
CA ARG A 50 12.64 19.83 -2.38
C ARG A 50 11.36 19.30 -1.72
N ILE A 51 10.19 19.51 -2.33
CA ILE A 51 8.92 19.00 -1.81
C ILE A 51 8.94 17.48 -1.81
N LEU A 52 9.32 16.85 -2.94
CA LEU A 52 9.37 15.40 -3.05
C LEU A 52 10.36 14.76 -2.07
N ARG A 53 11.51 15.40 -1.81
CA ARG A 53 12.46 14.99 -0.78
C ARG A 53 11.85 15.07 0.63
N LYS A 54 11.07 16.12 0.92
CA LYS A 54 10.35 16.24 2.19
C LYS A 54 9.28 15.17 2.34
N LEU A 55 8.52 14.86 1.28
CA LEU A 55 7.58 13.73 1.29
C LEU A 55 8.29 12.42 1.62
N GLY A 56 9.36 12.10 0.91
CA GLY A 56 10.19 10.93 1.20
C GLY A 56 10.69 10.88 2.64
N SER A 57 11.15 12.03 3.18
CA SER A 57 11.58 12.09 4.59
C SER A 57 10.46 11.81 5.58
N HIS A 58 9.22 12.28 5.32
CA HIS A 58 8.08 11.99 6.18
C HIS A 58 7.68 10.51 6.11
N PHE A 59 7.68 9.92 4.91
CA PHE A 59 7.37 8.51 4.74
C PHE A 59 8.43 7.61 5.37
N GLY A 60 9.73 7.91 5.15
CA GLY A 60 10.82 7.19 5.80
C GLY A 60 10.75 7.27 7.33
N LEU A 61 10.43 8.46 7.87
CA LEU A 61 10.22 8.63 9.32
C LEU A 61 9.04 7.80 9.83
N ALA A 62 7.92 7.73 9.08
CA ALA A 62 6.78 6.90 9.46
C ALA A 62 7.17 5.42 9.54
N VAL A 63 7.94 4.92 8.56
CA VAL A 63 8.43 3.53 8.56
C VAL A 63 9.40 3.28 9.72
N ILE A 64 10.30 4.23 10.04
CA ILE A 64 11.19 4.11 11.19
C ILE A 64 10.39 4.05 12.50
N ILE A 65 9.40 4.94 12.66
CA ILE A 65 8.54 4.95 13.86
C ILE A 65 7.76 3.63 13.96
N TYR A 66 7.22 3.13 12.84
CA TYR A 66 6.56 1.81 12.78
C TYR A 66 7.48 0.71 13.35
N VAL A 67 8.71 0.62 12.87
CA VAL A 67 9.68 -0.39 13.34
C VAL A 67 10.01 -0.18 14.82
N VAL A 68 10.31 1.05 15.23
CA VAL A 68 10.64 1.35 16.63
C VAL A 68 9.50 1.00 17.57
N LEU A 69 8.25 1.33 17.22
CA LEU A 69 7.09 1.02 18.05
C LEU A 69 6.85 -0.49 18.16
N SER A 70 6.95 -1.25 17.07
CA SER A 70 6.76 -2.70 17.08
C SER A 70 7.84 -3.40 17.91
N PHE A 71 9.11 -3.07 17.73
CA PHE A 71 10.20 -3.64 18.52
C PHE A 71 10.14 -3.22 20.00
N ALA A 72 9.84 -1.94 20.28
CA ALA A 72 9.71 -1.46 21.64
C ALA A 72 8.56 -2.16 22.40
N ALA A 73 7.44 -2.42 21.73
CA ALA A 73 6.32 -3.13 22.34
C ALA A 73 6.69 -4.58 22.64
N SER A 74 7.28 -5.31 21.69
CA SER A 74 7.74 -6.68 21.93
C SER A 74 8.79 -6.77 23.04
N PHE A 75 9.74 -5.83 23.06
CA PHE A 75 10.75 -5.74 24.11
C PHE A 75 10.14 -5.47 25.49
N LEU A 76 9.20 -4.53 25.58
CA LEU A 76 8.52 -4.21 26.85
C LEU A 76 7.68 -5.39 27.34
N ILE A 77 6.93 -6.05 26.47
CA ILE A 77 6.17 -7.25 26.85
C ILE A 77 7.12 -8.31 27.37
N GLY A 78 8.22 -8.62 26.69
CA GLY A 78 9.23 -9.57 27.17
C GLY A 78 9.83 -9.20 28.52
N LEU A 79 10.16 -7.90 28.73
CA LEU A 79 10.72 -7.41 30.00
C LEU A 79 9.76 -7.52 31.18
N PHE A 80 8.45 -7.31 30.96
CA PHE A 80 7.45 -7.35 32.01
C PHE A 80 6.81 -8.72 32.18
N SER A 81 6.98 -9.67 31.28
CA SER A 81 6.41 -11.02 31.34
C SER A 81 6.90 -11.81 32.56
N GLU A 82 8.14 -11.59 33.03
CA GLU A 82 8.63 -12.20 34.28
C GLU A 82 7.85 -11.73 35.52
N LYS A 83 7.39 -10.47 35.53
CA LYS A 83 6.63 -9.88 36.66
C LYS A 83 5.12 -10.06 36.52
N ILE A 84 4.65 -10.17 35.29
CA ILE A 84 3.23 -10.31 34.92
C ILE A 84 3.14 -11.48 33.94
N PRO A 85 3.10 -12.74 34.41
CA PRO A 85 3.11 -13.93 33.56
C PRO A 85 2.00 -13.94 32.51
N SER A 86 0.85 -13.31 32.79
CA SER A 86 -0.24 -13.18 31.80
C SER A 86 0.14 -12.38 30.53
N LEU A 87 1.19 -11.57 30.58
CA LEU A 87 1.69 -10.90 29.35
C LEU A 87 2.36 -11.88 28.38
N TRP A 88 2.91 -12.98 28.89
CA TRP A 88 3.51 -14.02 28.06
C TRP A 88 2.48 -14.73 27.20
N LEU A 89 1.22 -14.82 27.68
CA LEU A 89 0.11 -15.38 26.92
C LEU A 89 -0.16 -14.63 25.61
N LEU A 90 0.25 -13.36 25.49
CA LEU A 90 0.16 -12.62 24.22
C LEU A 90 1.04 -13.22 23.12
N PHE A 91 1.98 -14.09 23.45
CA PHE A 91 2.85 -14.77 22.49
C PHE A 91 2.56 -16.28 22.40
N GLU A 92 2.00 -16.89 23.45
CA GLU A 92 1.72 -18.33 23.50
C GLU A 92 0.28 -18.68 23.09
N ASP A 93 -0.68 -17.76 23.32
CA ASP A 93 -2.07 -17.97 22.92
C ASP A 93 -2.32 -17.30 21.57
N ASP A 94 -2.61 -18.08 20.53
CA ASP A 94 -2.81 -17.58 19.17
C ASP A 94 -3.93 -16.57 19.06
N ASN A 95 -5.04 -16.73 19.78
CA ASN A 95 -6.15 -15.79 19.75
C ASN A 95 -5.76 -14.45 20.41
N LEU A 96 -5.00 -14.47 21.50
CA LEU A 96 -4.50 -13.26 22.14
C LEU A 96 -3.43 -12.59 21.27
N SER A 97 -2.55 -13.35 20.64
CA SER A 97 -1.56 -12.86 19.68
C SER A 97 -2.23 -12.17 18.49
N LEU A 98 -3.26 -12.80 17.92
CA LEU A 98 -4.06 -12.22 16.84
C LEU A 98 -4.82 -10.96 17.31
N ALA A 99 -5.42 -10.95 18.50
CA ALA A 99 -6.08 -9.77 19.05
C ALA A 99 -5.07 -8.63 19.31
N TYR A 100 -3.86 -8.96 19.80
CA TYR A 100 -2.79 -8.00 19.98
C TYR A 100 -2.35 -7.39 18.63
N SER A 101 -2.31 -8.17 17.55
CA SER A 101 -1.95 -7.69 16.21
C SER A 101 -2.92 -6.63 15.68
N VAL A 102 -4.21 -6.66 16.10
CA VAL A 102 -5.20 -5.60 15.78
C VAL A 102 -4.77 -4.26 16.39
N VAL A 103 -4.43 -4.28 17.68
CA VAL A 103 -3.94 -3.08 18.38
C VAL A 103 -2.62 -2.63 17.78
N GLY A 104 -1.74 -3.58 17.47
CA GLY A 104 -0.47 -3.36 16.79
C GLY A 104 -0.64 -2.64 15.45
N SER A 105 -1.51 -3.11 14.58
CA SER A 105 -1.77 -2.48 13.27
C SER A 105 -2.23 -1.03 13.41
N ILE A 106 -3.11 -0.73 14.36
CA ILE A 106 -3.61 0.62 14.63
C ILE A 106 -2.48 1.53 15.16
N ILE A 107 -1.70 1.04 16.12
CA ILE A 107 -0.66 1.85 16.78
C ILE A 107 0.58 1.94 15.88
N TYR A 108 1.07 0.82 15.33
CA TYR A 108 2.37 0.82 14.65
C TYR A 108 2.28 1.37 13.22
N ILE A 109 1.16 1.16 12.52
CA ILE A 109 0.94 1.68 11.16
C ILE A 109 0.04 2.93 11.21
N GLY A 110 -1.14 2.82 11.82
CA GLY A 110 -2.15 3.87 11.81
C GLY A 110 -1.65 5.19 12.42
N LEU A 111 -0.99 5.14 13.58
CA LEU A 111 -0.52 6.34 14.27
C LEU A 111 0.60 7.07 13.50
N PRO A 112 1.73 6.44 13.08
CA PRO A 112 2.79 7.15 12.35
C PRO A 112 2.28 7.76 11.04
N PHE A 113 1.53 7.01 10.24
CA PHE A 113 0.98 7.53 8.99
C PHE A 113 -0.11 8.58 9.22
N GLY A 114 -0.91 8.47 10.29
CA GLY A 114 -1.84 9.50 10.72
C GLY A 114 -1.15 10.83 11.07
N LEU A 115 -0.04 10.77 11.81
CA LEU A 115 0.78 11.94 12.12
C LEU A 115 1.41 12.56 10.86
N VAL A 116 1.88 11.73 9.94
CA VAL A 116 2.37 12.20 8.64
C VAL A 116 1.24 12.88 7.85
N PHE A 117 0.07 12.27 7.77
CA PHE A 117 -1.08 12.89 7.11
C PHE A 117 -1.41 14.26 7.68
N TYR A 118 -1.51 14.37 9.01
CA TYR A 118 -1.76 15.63 9.68
C TYR A 118 -0.70 16.69 9.32
N SER A 119 0.59 16.31 9.37
CA SER A 119 1.70 17.18 9.00
C SER A 119 1.64 17.66 7.53
N LEU A 120 1.34 16.74 6.60
CA LEU A 120 1.24 17.05 5.18
C LEU A 120 0.02 17.93 4.87
N LYS A 121 -1.14 17.67 5.51
CA LYS A 121 -2.34 18.48 5.39
C LYS A 121 -2.11 19.90 5.90
N LYS A 122 -1.49 20.06 7.06
CA LYS A 122 -1.13 21.38 7.61
C LYS A 122 -0.21 22.17 6.67
N LYS A 123 0.69 21.49 5.95
CA LYS A 123 1.60 22.09 4.97
C LYS A 123 1.01 22.22 3.57
N LYS A 124 -0.26 21.85 3.36
CA LYS A 124 -0.94 21.85 2.06
C LYS A 124 -0.23 21.00 0.98
N TYR A 125 0.47 19.93 1.37
CA TYR A 125 1.14 19.00 0.44
C TYR A 125 0.22 17.86 0.01
N THR A 126 -0.91 17.67 0.68
CA THR A 126 -1.94 16.70 0.33
C THR A 126 -3.32 17.34 0.45
N GLY A 127 -4.25 16.86 -0.35
CA GLY A 127 -5.66 17.22 -0.29
C GLY A 127 -6.44 16.36 0.72
N LEU A 128 -7.71 16.11 0.41
CA LEU A 128 -8.55 15.18 1.14
C LEU A 128 -8.14 13.74 0.82
N LEU A 129 -8.32 12.85 1.80
CA LEU A 129 -8.18 11.43 1.57
C LEU A 129 -9.30 10.94 0.64
N PRO A 130 -9.03 9.95 -0.23
CA PRO A 130 -9.99 9.47 -1.21
C PRO A 130 -11.02 8.50 -0.60
N PHE A 131 -11.66 8.90 0.52
CA PHE A 131 -12.77 8.17 1.14
C PHE A 131 -14.13 8.45 0.50
N GLY A 132 -14.16 9.28 -0.53
CA GLY A 132 -15.38 9.64 -1.24
C GLY A 132 -16.02 8.48 -2.00
N THR A 133 -17.15 8.76 -2.60
CA THR A 133 -17.86 7.80 -3.46
C THR A 133 -17.06 7.50 -4.73
N VAL A 134 -17.11 6.26 -5.18
CA VAL A 134 -16.50 5.86 -6.46
C VAL A 134 -17.12 6.61 -7.64
N TYR A 135 -16.30 7.01 -8.59
CA TYR A 135 -16.76 7.73 -9.79
C TYR A 135 -17.75 6.91 -10.64
N ASN A 136 -17.47 5.62 -10.79
CA ASN A 136 -18.31 4.67 -11.50
C ASN A 136 -18.37 3.34 -10.75
N LYS A 137 -19.49 3.09 -10.06
CA LYS A 137 -19.70 1.88 -9.25
C LYS A 137 -19.57 0.60 -10.10
N LYS A 138 -20.10 0.62 -11.33
CA LYS A 138 -20.04 -0.54 -12.23
C LYS A 138 -18.58 -0.84 -12.63
N ALA A 139 -17.80 0.19 -12.98
CA ALA A 139 -16.36 0.04 -13.25
C ALA A 139 -15.60 -0.45 -12.02
N ALA A 140 -15.90 0.07 -10.83
CA ALA A 140 -15.26 -0.39 -9.59
C ALA A 140 -15.52 -1.88 -9.33
N VAL A 141 -16.77 -2.31 -9.43
CA VAL A 141 -17.14 -3.73 -9.24
C VAL A 141 -16.46 -4.63 -10.27
N THR A 142 -16.55 -4.29 -11.55
CA THR A 142 -15.96 -5.12 -12.62
C THR A 142 -14.43 -5.18 -12.55
N LEU A 143 -13.76 -4.08 -12.20
CA LEU A 143 -12.31 -4.07 -11.98
C LEU A 143 -11.91 -4.90 -10.76
N THR A 144 -12.66 -4.78 -9.65
CA THR A 144 -12.41 -5.61 -8.47
C THR A 144 -12.56 -7.09 -8.80
N MET A 145 -13.66 -7.49 -9.47
CA MET A 145 -13.87 -8.88 -9.91
C MET A 145 -12.73 -9.37 -10.82
N MET A 146 -12.22 -8.54 -11.70
CA MET A 146 -11.11 -8.88 -12.59
C MET A 146 -9.78 -9.02 -11.83
N PHE A 147 -9.50 -8.16 -10.85
CA PHE A 147 -8.21 -8.14 -10.17
C PHE A 147 -8.07 -9.20 -9.09
N VAL A 148 -9.17 -9.66 -8.46
CA VAL A 148 -9.11 -10.73 -7.44
C VAL A 148 -8.36 -11.96 -7.95
N PRO A 149 -8.76 -12.63 -9.03
CA PRO A 149 -8.05 -13.81 -9.50
C PRO A 149 -6.64 -13.50 -10.00
N ILE A 150 -6.41 -12.31 -10.55
CA ILE A 150 -5.07 -11.90 -11.00
C ILE A 150 -4.12 -11.79 -9.81
N MET A 151 -4.56 -11.20 -8.69
CA MET A 151 -3.75 -11.12 -7.47
C MET A 151 -3.46 -12.52 -6.90
N LEU A 152 -4.45 -13.38 -6.80
CA LEU A 152 -4.26 -14.75 -6.28
C LEU A 152 -3.34 -15.58 -7.17
N VAL A 153 -3.53 -15.56 -8.48
CA VAL A 153 -2.63 -16.26 -9.40
C VAL A 153 -1.21 -15.68 -9.32
N SER A 154 -1.06 -14.37 -9.24
CA SER A 154 0.26 -13.73 -9.06
C SER A 154 0.92 -14.19 -7.76
N SER A 155 0.17 -14.30 -6.66
CA SER A 155 0.67 -14.83 -5.38
C SER A 155 1.11 -16.29 -5.53
N MET A 156 0.30 -17.14 -6.15
CA MET A 156 0.67 -18.55 -6.38
C MET A 156 1.92 -18.70 -7.23
N VAL A 157 2.05 -17.92 -8.31
CA VAL A 157 3.26 -17.93 -9.17
C VAL A 157 4.49 -17.47 -8.40
N VAL A 158 4.38 -16.39 -7.61
CA VAL A 158 5.48 -15.90 -6.78
C VAL A 158 5.87 -16.93 -5.73
N ASN A 159 4.90 -17.55 -5.05
CA ASN A 159 5.16 -18.59 -4.06
C ASN A 159 5.84 -19.81 -4.71
N PHE A 160 5.40 -20.24 -5.89
CA PHE A 160 6.04 -21.33 -6.62
C PHE A 160 7.49 -21.02 -6.99
N ILE A 161 7.76 -19.82 -7.50
CA ILE A 161 9.14 -19.36 -7.79
C ILE A 161 9.95 -19.30 -6.49
N SER A 162 9.36 -18.81 -5.41
CA SER A 162 9.99 -18.71 -4.09
C SER A 162 10.41 -20.11 -3.57
N LEU A 163 9.53 -21.12 -3.71
CA LEU A 163 9.86 -22.51 -3.33
C LEU A 163 11.04 -23.07 -4.14
N ILE A 164 11.09 -22.80 -5.45
CA ILE A 164 12.24 -23.23 -6.28
C ILE A 164 13.53 -22.58 -5.79
N ILE A 165 13.49 -21.27 -5.49
CA ILE A 165 14.66 -20.54 -5.00
C ILE A 165 15.11 -21.08 -3.63
N GLN A 166 14.18 -21.35 -2.71
CA GLN A 166 14.45 -21.91 -1.39
C GLN A 166 15.14 -23.29 -1.51
N GLU A 167 14.59 -24.17 -2.35
CA GLU A 167 15.16 -25.49 -2.59
C GLU A 167 16.57 -25.43 -3.20
N MET A 168 16.76 -24.57 -4.20
CA MET A 168 18.06 -24.42 -4.86
C MET A 168 19.11 -23.76 -3.96
N ALA A 169 18.71 -22.87 -3.08
CA ALA A 169 19.63 -22.12 -2.21
C ALA A 169 19.85 -22.79 -0.83
N GLY A 170 19.06 -23.82 -0.49
CA GLY A 170 19.05 -24.43 0.84
C GLY A 170 18.58 -23.46 1.94
N MET A 171 17.66 -22.56 1.60
CA MET A 171 17.16 -21.51 2.51
C MET A 171 15.66 -21.68 2.71
N LYS A 172 15.14 -21.14 3.82
CA LYS A 172 13.69 -21.01 4.06
C LYS A 172 13.32 -19.55 4.25
N PHE A 173 12.19 -19.13 3.68
CA PHE A 173 11.63 -17.78 3.83
C PHE A 173 10.47 -17.84 4.79
N SER A 174 10.66 -17.45 6.04
CA SER A 174 9.58 -17.39 7.02
C SER A 174 8.65 -16.21 6.75
N SER A 175 7.35 -16.44 6.80
CA SER A 175 6.31 -15.41 6.80
C SER A 175 5.95 -14.96 8.21
N GLY A 176 6.37 -15.72 9.22
CA GLY A 176 6.00 -15.54 10.62
C GLY A 176 4.55 -15.91 10.93
N LEU A 177 3.88 -16.63 10.01
CA LEU A 177 2.48 -17.05 10.15
C LEU A 177 2.33 -18.58 10.18
N GLU A 178 3.43 -19.32 10.05
CA GLU A 178 3.45 -20.77 9.86
C GLU A 178 2.90 -21.53 11.08
N ASP A 179 3.10 -20.98 12.28
CA ASP A 179 2.77 -21.65 13.55
C ASP A 179 1.44 -21.16 14.16
N ILE A 180 0.68 -20.29 13.46
CA ILE A 180 -0.59 -19.79 14.00
C ILE A 180 -1.70 -20.80 13.77
N GLU A 181 -2.22 -21.39 14.86
CA GLU A 181 -3.35 -22.32 14.84
C GLU A 181 -4.69 -21.57 15.02
N MET A 182 -5.56 -21.69 14.03
CA MET A 182 -6.91 -21.09 14.05
C MET A 182 -7.97 -22.13 14.34
N SER A 183 -8.14 -22.49 15.62
CA SER A 183 -9.11 -23.52 15.99
C SER A 183 -10.50 -22.93 16.29
N GLY A 184 -11.52 -23.57 15.74
CA GLY A 184 -12.92 -23.27 16.00
C GLY A 184 -13.40 -21.92 15.46
N VAL A 185 -14.67 -21.60 15.75
CA VAL A 185 -15.32 -20.37 15.25
C VAL A 185 -14.70 -19.09 15.83
N GLY A 186 -14.28 -19.14 17.10
CA GLY A 186 -13.64 -18.00 17.76
C GLY A 186 -12.34 -17.60 17.10
N GLY A 187 -11.45 -18.56 16.85
CA GLY A 187 -10.18 -18.34 16.14
C GLY A 187 -10.40 -17.78 14.74
N PHE A 188 -11.35 -18.33 13.98
CA PHE A 188 -11.70 -17.81 12.67
C PHE A 188 -12.17 -16.35 12.70
N ILE A 189 -13.03 -15.96 13.66
CA ILE A 189 -13.50 -14.58 13.78
C ILE A 189 -12.34 -13.64 14.10
N ILE A 190 -11.50 -13.99 15.08
CA ILE A 190 -10.37 -13.16 15.49
C ILE A 190 -9.38 -13.04 14.33
N ALA A 191 -9.03 -14.15 13.65
CA ALA A 191 -8.17 -14.13 12.48
C ALA A 191 -8.74 -13.27 11.34
N THR A 192 -10.05 -13.35 11.08
CA THR A 192 -10.71 -12.51 10.09
C THR A 192 -10.52 -11.02 10.41
N ILE A 193 -10.72 -10.63 11.66
CA ILE A 193 -10.56 -9.22 12.08
C ILE A 193 -9.10 -8.79 12.00
N SER A 194 -8.19 -9.60 12.54
CA SER A 194 -6.77 -9.25 12.71
C SER A 194 -5.95 -9.34 11.43
N MET A 195 -6.23 -10.31 10.58
CA MET A 195 -5.43 -10.57 9.37
C MET A 195 -6.08 -10.05 8.09
N ALA A 196 -7.42 -9.87 8.06
CA ALA A 196 -8.09 -9.44 6.84
C ALA A 196 -8.73 -8.05 6.96
N VAL A 197 -9.58 -7.80 7.95
CA VAL A 197 -10.35 -6.54 8.03
C VAL A 197 -9.46 -5.36 8.41
N VAL A 198 -8.76 -5.45 9.53
CA VAL A 198 -7.97 -4.34 10.08
C VAL A 198 -6.79 -3.98 9.18
N PRO A 199 -5.96 -4.93 8.71
CA PRO A 199 -4.90 -4.61 7.77
C PRO A 199 -5.41 -3.96 6.48
N ALA A 200 -6.46 -4.48 5.86
CA ALA A 200 -7.02 -3.91 4.65
C ALA A 200 -7.44 -2.44 4.80
N ILE A 201 -7.95 -2.04 5.96
CA ILE A 201 -8.35 -0.65 6.22
C ILE A 201 -7.13 0.22 6.54
N ILE A 202 -6.28 -0.21 7.48
CA ILE A 202 -5.18 0.60 8.00
C ILE A 202 -4.07 0.76 6.97
N GLU A 203 -3.73 -0.30 6.26
CA GLU A 203 -2.66 -0.26 5.25
C GLU A 203 -3.11 0.50 3.99
N GLU A 204 -4.37 0.34 3.55
CA GLU A 204 -4.87 1.15 2.44
C GLU A 204 -4.95 2.64 2.83
N PHE A 205 -5.37 2.95 4.06
CA PHE A 205 -5.28 4.32 4.57
C PHE A 205 -3.84 4.85 4.50
N ALA A 206 -2.87 4.10 5.03
CA ALA A 206 -1.47 4.51 5.08
C ALA A 206 -0.88 4.70 3.67
N ILE A 207 -1.10 3.71 2.80
CA ILE A 207 -0.40 3.66 1.50
C ILE A 207 -1.17 4.41 0.41
N ARG A 208 -2.48 4.12 0.20
CA ARG A 208 -3.27 4.78 -0.87
C ARG A 208 -3.78 6.15 -0.44
N GLY A 209 -4.00 6.33 0.86
CA GLY A 209 -4.39 7.62 1.43
C GLY A 209 -3.21 8.56 1.63
N VAL A 210 -2.26 8.18 2.50
CA VAL A 210 -1.23 9.11 2.98
C VAL A 210 -0.01 9.17 2.05
N VAL A 211 0.48 8.03 1.55
CA VAL A 211 1.68 7.99 0.70
C VAL A 211 1.35 8.34 -0.75
N MET A 212 0.39 7.64 -1.36
CA MET A 212 0.14 7.76 -2.80
C MET A 212 -0.44 9.12 -3.20
N GLN A 213 -1.40 9.67 -2.44
CA GLN A 213 -2.09 10.89 -2.85
C GLN A 213 -1.15 12.08 -3.11
N PRO A 214 -0.23 12.46 -2.21
CA PRO A 214 0.67 13.59 -2.49
C PRO A 214 1.67 13.28 -3.61
N LEU A 215 1.97 12.00 -3.88
CA LEU A 215 2.83 11.58 -4.98
C LEU A 215 2.15 11.71 -6.35
N ARG A 216 0.82 11.72 -6.43
CA ARG A 216 0.07 11.85 -7.68
C ARG A 216 0.37 13.18 -8.41
N ARG A 217 0.76 14.24 -7.68
CA ARG A 217 1.30 15.46 -8.27
C ARG A 217 2.46 15.19 -9.25
N TYR A 218 3.23 14.11 -9.03
CA TYR A 218 4.37 13.70 -9.84
C TYR A 218 3.99 12.67 -10.93
N GLY A 219 2.71 12.42 -11.10
CA GLY A 219 2.09 11.51 -12.06
C GLY A 219 1.58 10.23 -11.41
N ASP A 220 0.41 9.79 -11.85
CA ASP A 220 -0.28 8.62 -11.28
C ASP A 220 0.56 7.34 -11.37
N LYS A 221 1.22 7.09 -12.50
CA LYS A 221 2.09 5.91 -12.65
C LYS A 221 3.25 5.91 -11.65
N PHE A 222 3.88 7.08 -11.45
CA PHE A 222 4.96 7.22 -10.46
C PHE A 222 4.43 6.99 -9.04
N ALA A 223 3.28 7.57 -8.71
CA ALA A 223 2.65 7.43 -7.40
C ALA A 223 2.29 5.98 -7.08
N ILE A 224 1.70 5.25 -8.04
CA ILE A 224 1.34 3.84 -7.90
C ILE A 224 2.59 2.99 -7.63
N VAL A 225 3.61 3.10 -8.48
CA VAL A 225 4.82 2.27 -8.36
C VAL A 225 5.60 2.60 -7.08
N ALA A 226 5.78 3.89 -6.78
CA ALA A 226 6.51 4.31 -5.59
C ALA A 226 5.81 3.91 -4.28
N SER A 227 4.47 4.05 -4.21
CA SER A 227 3.70 3.62 -3.05
C SER A 227 3.66 2.09 -2.91
N ALA A 228 3.58 1.34 -4.02
CA ALA A 228 3.66 -0.12 -4.00
C ALA A 228 5.02 -0.61 -3.48
N PHE A 229 6.12 0.05 -3.87
CA PHE A 229 7.45 -0.28 -3.34
C PHE A 229 7.55 -0.03 -1.83
N ILE A 230 7.08 1.13 -1.34
CA ILE A 230 7.07 1.44 0.11
C ILE A 230 6.21 0.42 0.85
N PHE A 231 5.04 0.08 0.33
CA PHE A 231 4.14 -0.94 0.89
C PHE A 231 4.83 -2.29 1.02
N SER A 232 5.48 -2.72 -0.04
CA SER A 232 6.14 -4.01 -0.09
C SER A 232 7.28 -4.15 0.91
N ILE A 233 8.18 -3.17 1.00
CA ILE A 233 9.31 -3.23 1.95
C ILE A 233 8.83 -3.22 3.40
N MET A 234 7.68 -2.63 3.71
CA MET A 234 7.12 -2.61 5.07
C MET A 234 6.71 -4.00 5.59
N HIS A 235 6.55 -5.00 4.71
CA HIS A 235 6.25 -6.37 5.15
C HIS A 235 7.45 -7.05 5.83
N GLY A 236 8.68 -6.64 5.53
CA GLY A 236 9.88 -7.07 6.26
C GLY A 236 10.21 -8.57 6.16
N ASN A 237 9.60 -9.30 5.21
CA ASN A 237 9.94 -10.70 4.97
C ASN A 237 9.97 -11.05 3.48
N MET A 238 10.85 -11.99 3.12
CA MET A 238 11.09 -12.33 1.72
C MET A 238 9.95 -13.12 1.09
N ALA A 239 9.15 -13.82 1.89
CA ALA A 239 7.99 -14.55 1.41
C ALA A 239 6.89 -13.62 0.85
N GLN A 240 6.74 -12.43 1.43
CA GLN A 240 5.64 -11.51 1.08
C GLN A 240 6.06 -10.40 0.11
N ILE A 241 7.30 -9.88 0.21
CA ILE A 241 7.77 -8.72 -0.58
C ILE A 241 7.49 -8.85 -2.08
N PRO A 242 7.83 -9.95 -2.78
CA PRO A 242 7.69 -10.00 -4.22
C PRO A 242 6.23 -9.89 -4.69
N TYR A 243 5.33 -10.54 -3.97
CA TYR A 243 3.91 -10.55 -4.32
C TYR A 243 3.22 -9.23 -3.93
N THR A 244 3.61 -8.61 -2.81
CA THR A 244 3.01 -7.35 -2.35
C THR A 244 3.38 -6.15 -3.22
N VAL A 245 4.51 -6.20 -3.98
CA VAL A 245 4.78 -5.23 -5.05
C VAL A 245 3.69 -5.31 -6.12
N ILE A 246 3.39 -6.52 -6.59
CA ILE A 246 2.40 -6.75 -7.65
C ILE A 246 1.01 -6.33 -7.14
N GLY A 247 0.61 -6.83 -5.97
CA GLY A 247 -0.65 -6.47 -5.31
C GLY A 247 -0.76 -4.97 -5.07
N GLY A 248 0.33 -4.35 -4.60
CA GLY A 248 0.44 -2.91 -4.38
C GLY A 248 0.17 -2.07 -5.64
N ILE A 249 0.64 -2.52 -6.80
CA ILE A 249 0.37 -1.88 -8.09
C ILE A 249 -1.11 -2.01 -8.46
N TYR A 250 -1.74 -3.19 -8.30
CA TYR A 250 -3.16 -3.37 -8.60
C TYR A 250 -4.06 -2.53 -7.68
N LEU A 251 -3.78 -2.50 -6.39
CA LEU A 251 -4.52 -1.70 -5.42
C LEU A 251 -4.37 -0.19 -5.72
N GLY A 252 -3.16 0.26 -6.05
CA GLY A 252 -2.93 1.64 -6.46
C GLY A 252 -3.64 2.00 -7.77
N TYR A 253 -3.60 1.11 -8.76
CA TYR A 253 -4.36 1.28 -10.01
C TYR A 253 -5.86 1.41 -9.74
N LEU A 254 -6.42 0.51 -8.92
CA LEU A 254 -7.84 0.49 -8.59
C LEU A 254 -8.28 1.79 -7.90
N THR A 255 -7.48 2.29 -6.95
CA THR A 255 -7.74 3.59 -6.31
C THR A 255 -7.76 4.74 -7.31
N VAL A 256 -6.81 4.80 -8.25
CA VAL A 256 -6.78 5.85 -9.28
C VAL A 256 -7.94 5.70 -10.25
N ALA A 257 -8.20 4.48 -10.72
CA ALA A 257 -9.26 4.21 -11.70
C ALA A 257 -10.66 4.51 -11.17
N THR A 258 -10.89 4.35 -9.87
CA THR A 258 -12.21 4.52 -9.25
C THR A 258 -12.38 5.82 -8.50
N GLY A 259 -11.28 6.54 -8.23
CA GLY A 259 -11.26 7.77 -7.45
C GLY A 259 -11.55 7.57 -5.95
N SER A 260 -11.54 6.33 -5.48
CA SER A 260 -11.87 5.98 -4.11
C SER A 260 -10.97 4.85 -3.60
N ILE A 261 -10.66 4.89 -2.31
CA ILE A 261 -9.88 3.85 -1.62
C ILE A 261 -10.69 2.57 -1.38
N TRP A 262 -12.03 2.68 -1.30
CA TRP A 262 -12.88 1.56 -0.88
C TRP A 262 -12.79 0.31 -1.77
N PRO A 263 -12.74 0.42 -3.11
CA PRO A 263 -12.53 -0.76 -3.95
C PRO A 263 -11.20 -1.45 -3.68
N SER A 264 -10.15 -0.69 -3.34
CA SER A 264 -8.85 -1.26 -2.97
C SER A 264 -8.89 -1.93 -1.59
N VAL A 265 -9.59 -1.33 -0.62
CA VAL A 265 -9.85 -1.97 0.69
C VAL A 265 -10.59 -3.29 0.51
N ILE A 266 -11.63 -3.34 -0.33
CA ILE A 266 -12.39 -4.56 -0.60
C ILE A 266 -11.51 -5.62 -1.28
N LEU A 267 -10.73 -5.23 -2.31
CA LEU A 267 -9.83 -6.16 -2.99
C LEU A 267 -8.75 -6.71 -2.04
N HIS A 268 -8.17 -5.85 -1.21
CA HIS A 268 -7.18 -6.23 -0.20
C HIS A 268 -7.80 -7.17 0.85
N PHE A 269 -8.97 -6.83 1.36
CA PHE A 269 -9.73 -7.69 2.28
C PHE A 269 -10.00 -9.08 1.67
N ILE A 270 -10.47 -9.17 0.42
CA ILE A 270 -10.74 -10.46 -0.24
C ILE A 270 -9.45 -11.29 -0.35
N ASN A 271 -8.34 -10.63 -0.70
CA ASN A 271 -7.04 -11.30 -0.79
C ASN A 271 -6.60 -11.89 0.56
N ASN A 272 -6.68 -11.11 1.63
CA ASN A 272 -6.30 -11.57 2.97
C ASN A 272 -7.28 -12.59 3.53
N MET A 273 -8.58 -12.41 3.25
CA MET A 273 -9.62 -13.36 3.65
C MET A 273 -9.43 -14.74 3.01
N TYR A 274 -8.95 -14.78 1.74
CA TYR A 274 -8.57 -16.05 1.12
C TYR A 274 -7.51 -16.78 1.97
N SER A 275 -6.47 -16.11 2.42
CA SER A 275 -5.44 -16.72 3.27
C SER A 275 -6.02 -17.21 4.60
N VAL A 276 -6.86 -16.39 5.27
CA VAL A 276 -7.52 -16.79 6.53
C VAL A 276 -8.39 -18.04 6.34
N VAL A 277 -9.16 -18.13 5.26
CA VAL A 277 -9.98 -19.31 4.96
C VAL A 277 -9.12 -20.55 4.75
N ILE A 278 -8.05 -20.45 3.95
CA ILE A 278 -7.18 -21.59 3.66
C ILE A 278 -6.45 -22.05 4.93
N MET A 279 -5.89 -21.16 5.72
CA MET A 279 -5.24 -21.50 7.00
C MET A 279 -6.23 -22.15 7.97
N THR A 280 -7.47 -21.62 8.09
CA THR A 280 -8.49 -22.20 8.96
C THR A 280 -8.89 -23.62 8.51
N VAL A 281 -9.03 -23.83 7.21
CA VAL A 281 -9.33 -25.18 6.68
C VAL A 281 -8.16 -26.13 6.92
N ASP A 282 -6.93 -25.65 6.74
CA ASP A 282 -5.73 -26.44 6.97
C ASP A 282 -5.62 -26.91 8.41
N THR A 283 -5.74 -25.98 9.36
CA THR A 283 -5.71 -26.26 10.81
C THR A 283 -6.79 -27.27 11.25
N ASN A 284 -8.02 -27.16 10.73
CA ASN A 284 -9.14 -27.97 11.23
C ASN A 284 -9.36 -29.26 10.45
N PHE A 285 -8.95 -29.34 9.17
CA PHE A 285 -9.25 -30.47 8.27
C PHE A 285 -8.02 -31.02 7.55
N GLY A 286 -6.87 -30.36 7.65
CA GLY A 286 -5.59 -30.75 7.06
C GLY A 286 -5.39 -30.31 5.61
N GLU A 287 -4.16 -30.51 5.13
CA GLU A 287 -3.63 -30.01 3.86
C GLU A 287 -4.44 -30.46 2.62
N THR A 288 -4.96 -31.69 2.62
CA THR A 288 -5.76 -32.19 1.50
C THR A 288 -7.03 -31.37 1.31
N TRP A 289 -7.74 -31.04 2.39
CA TRP A 289 -8.96 -30.25 2.34
C TRP A 289 -8.66 -28.78 2.01
N SER A 290 -7.61 -28.20 2.59
CA SER A 290 -7.22 -26.82 2.27
C SER A 290 -6.85 -26.67 0.80
N GLY A 291 -6.16 -27.64 0.21
CA GLY A 291 -5.88 -27.70 -1.22
C GLY A 291 -7.13 -27.77 -2.09
N MET A 292 -8.10 -28.64 -1.75
CA MET A 292 -9.37 -28.76 -2.49
C MET A 292 -10.20 -27.47 -2.41
N VAL A 293 -10.31 -26.87 -1.24
CA VAL A 293 -11.04 -25.61 -1.02
C VAL A 293 -10.35 -24.46 -1.78
N SER A 294 -9.03 -24.40 -1.73
CA SER A 294 -8.24 -23.43 -2.48
C SER A 294 -8.51 -23.49 -3.98
N MET A 295 -8.49 -24.70 -4.57
CA MET A 295 -8.80 -24.90 -5.98
C MET A 295 -10.24 -24.52 -6.32
N GLY A 296 -11.20 -24.88 -5.47
CA GLY A 296 -12.61 -24.53 -5.65
C GLY A 296 -12.83 -23.00 -5.63
N ILE A 297 -12.28 -22.32 -4.64
CA ILE A 297 -12.34 -20.86 -4.53
C ILE A 297 -11.68 -20.21 -5.75
N LEU A 298 -10.49 -20.67 -6.14
CA LEU A 298 -9.77 -20.13 -7.29
C LEU A 298 -10.60 -20.28 -8.59
N ALA A 299 -11.22 -21.43 -8.82
CA ALA A 299 -12.06 -21.66 -10.00
C ALA A 299 -13.24 -20.66 -10.05
N ILE A 300 -13.92 -20.45 -8.91
CA ILE A 300 -15.02 -19.48 -8.80
C ILE A 300 -14.51 -18.05 -9.07
N LEU A 301 -13.40 -17.67 -8.46
CA LEU A 301 -12.84 -16.32 -8.61
C LEU A 301 -12.31 -16.06 -10.02
N VAL A 302 -11.74 -17.06 -10.69
CA VAL A 302 -11.36 -16.98 -12.12
C VAL A 302 -12.59 -16.78 -13.00
N ALA A 303 -13.66 -17.53 -12.77
CA ALA A 303 -14.92 -17.33 -13.51
C ALA A 303 -15.50 -15.93 -13.32
N LEU A 304 -15.50 -15.42 -12.07
CA LEU A 304 -15.89 -14.04 -11.75
C LEU A 304 -14.97 -13.01 -12.42
N GLY A 305 -13.68 -13.28 -12.46
CA GLY A 305 -12.69 -12.42 -13.11
C GLY A 305 -12.88 -12.33 -14.63
N VAL A 306 -13.15 -13.45 -15.27
CA VAL A 306 -13.48 -13.48 -16.71
C VAL A 306 -14.77 -12.69 -16.98
N PHE A 307 -15.81 -12.91 -16.18
CA PHE A 307 -17.06 -12.15 -16.27
C PHE A 307 -16.83 -10.66 -16.06
N GLY A 308 -16.04 -10.28 -15.05
CA GLY A 308 -15.64 -8.89 -14.78
C GLY A 308 -14.89 -8.28 -15.96
N GLY A 309 -13.94 -9.00 -16.55
CA GLY A 309 -13.16 -8.54 -17.70
C GLY A 309 -14.02 -8.31 -18.96
N VAL A 310 -14.92 -9.25 -19.28
CA VAL A 310 -15.87 -9.10 -20.39
C VAL A 310 -16.81 -7.91 -20.15
N SER A 311 -17.35 -7.81 -18.95
CA SER A 311 -18.24 -6.70 -18.56
C SER A 311 -17.51 -5.35 -18.61
N PHE A 312 -16.26 -5.27 -18.15
CA PHE A 312 -15.45 -4.06 -18.21
C PHE A 312 -15.18 -3.62 -19.66
N LYS A 313 -14.81 -4.58 -20.52
CA LYS A 313 -14.57 -4.31 -21.94
C LYS A 313 -15.82 -3.75 -22.64
N SER A 314 -17.03 -4.24 -22.29
CA SER A 314 -18.28 -3.77 -22.87
C SER A 314 -18.66 -2.34 -22.46
N MET A 315 -18.08 -1.83 -21.37
CA MET A 315 -18.40 -0.49 -20.84
C MET A 315 -17.69 0.65 -21.55
N ASN A 316 -16.72 0.40 -22.43
CA ASN A 316 -15.83 1.42 -23.02
C ASN A 316 -15.20 2.36 -21.97
N TYR A 317 -15.04 1.90 -20.73
CA TYR A 317 -14.44 2.68 -19.66
C TYR A 317 -12.92 2.75 -19.85
N LYS A 318 -12.37 3.94 -19.87
CA LYS A 318 -10.92 4.16 -19.97
C LYS A 318 -10.43 4.80 -18.69
N THR A 319 -9.50 4.14 -18.02
CA THR A 319 -8.74 4.77 -16.95
C THR A 319 -7.76 5.77 -17.56
N THR A 320 -7.92 7.04 -17.22
CA THR A 320 -6.95 8.08 -17.60
C THR A 320 -5.95 8.26 -16.48
N PHE A 321 -4.66 8.03 -16.79
CA PHE A 321 -3.58 8.37 -15.88
C PHE A 321 -3.13 9.80 -16.12
N GLU A 322 -3.14 10.60 -15.07
CA GLU A 322 -2.64 11.96 -15.15
C GLU A 322 -1.11 11.97 -15.19
N LYS A 323 -0.57 12.79 -16.09
CA LYS A 323 0.85 13.12 -16.09
C LYS A 323 1.13 14.04 -14.91
N GLY A 324 2.33 13.93 -14.31
CA GLY A 324 2.76 14.88 -13.29
C GLY A 324 2.76 16.32 -13.82
N VAL A 325 2.35 17.24 -12.96
CA VAL A 325 2.47 18.69 -13.22
C VAL A 325 3.88 19.24 -12.97
N ASP A 326 4.79 18.36 -12.53
CA ASP A 326 6.17 18.68 -12.21
C ASP A 326 7.08 18.68 -13.44
N THR A 327 8.25 19.31 -13.30
CA THR A 327 9.28 19.39 -14.34
C THR A 327 10.40 18.35 -14.19
N LEU A 328 10.25 17.39 -13.26
CA LEU A 328 11.30 16.43 -12.94
C LEU A 328 11.31 15.22 -13.88
N LYS A 329 12.50 14.80 -14.32
CA LYS A 329 12.70 13.49 -14.94
C LYS A 329 12.53 12.38 -13.91
N THR A 330 12.12 11.18 -14.33
CA THR A 330 11.86 10.03 -13.44
C THR A 330 13.01 9.72 -12.49
N GLY A 331 14.26 9.71 -12.98
CA GLY A 331 15.44 9.48 -12.13
C GLY A 331 15.60 10.53 -11.02
N ASN A 332 15.26 11.81 -11.29
CA ASN A 332 15.27 12.85 -10.28
C ASN A 332 14.14 12.68 -9.25
N LYS A 333 12.98 12.15 -9.67
CA LYS A 333 11.88 11.80 -8.76
C LYS A 333 12.30 10.69 -7.81
N ILE A 334 12.86 9.59 -8.33
CA ILE A 334 13.36 8.47 -7.54
C ILE A 334 14.43 8.95 -6.55
N SER A 335 15.45 9.67 -7.04
CA SER A 335 16.51 10.20 -6.19
C SER A 335 15.99 11.16 -5.10
N ALA A 336 14.98 11.97 -5.40
CA ALA A 336 14.43 12.88 -4.41
C ALA A 336 13.59 12.15 -3.35
N LEU A 337 12.76 11.19 -3.77
CA LEU A 337 11.87 10.44 -2.88
C LEU A 337 12.64 9.46 -1.99
N PHE A 338 13.56 8.69 -2.56
CA PHE A 338 14.25 7.61 -1.87
C PHE A 338 15.66 7.98 -1.39
N GLY A 339 16.32 8.98 -1.99
CA GLY A 339 17.69 9.38 -1.67
C GLY A 339 17.81 10.43 -0.56
N ASN A 340 16.93 10.41 0.44
CA ASN A 340 17.02 11.25 1.65
C ASN A 340 17.32 10.41 2.89
N VAL A 341 17.95 10.99 3.89
CA VAL A 341 18.45 10.26 5.06
C VAL A 341 17.39 9.41 5.76
N PRO A 342 16.19 9.92 6.14
CA PRO A 342 15.20 9.08 6.80
C PRO A 342 14.71 7.91 5.94
N MET A 343 14.53 8.13 4.64
CA MET A 343 14.06 7.06 3.75
C MET A 343 15.14 6.00 3.51
N ILE A 344 16.40 6.40 3.33
CA ILE A 344 17.52 5.46 3.21
C ILE A 344 17.62 4.63 4.48
N PHE A 345 17.55 5.27 5.64
CA PHE A 345 17.61 4.57 6.92
C PHE A 345 16.44 3.60 7.10
N ALA A 346 15.21 4.00 6.73
CA ALA A 346 14.05 3.13 6.72
C ALA A 346 14.25 1.90 5.82
N ILE A 347 14.72 2.11 4.59
CA ILE A 347 15.00 0.99 3.65
C ILE A 347 16.07 0.06 4.22
N VAL A 348 17.17 0.59 4.75
CA VAL A 348 18.25 -0.23 5.32
C VAL A 348 17.74 -1.08 6.49
N ILE A 349 16.98 -0.48 7.42
CA ILE A 349 16.38 -1.24 8.53
C ILE A 349 15.46 -2.35 7.99
N MET A 350 14.57 -2.03 7.06
CA MET A 350 13.64 -3.02 6.51
C MET A 350 14.36 -4.14 5.75
N VAL A 351 15.45 -3.83 5.03
CA VAL A 351 16.30 -4.85 4.41
C VAL A 351 16.94 -5.75 5.47
N ILE A 352 17.47 -5.18 6.55
CA ILE A 352 18.04 -5.98 7.66
C ILE A 352 16.95 -6.90 8.24
N ILE A 353 15.75 -6.39 8.54
CA ILE A 353 14.63 -7.20 9.04
C ILE A 353 14.28 -8.31 8.04
N THR A 354 14.22 -7.98 6.75
CA THR A 354 13.94 -8.99 5.71
C THR A 354 15.00 -10.07 5.66
N LEU A 355 16.27 -9.74 5.86
CA LEU A 355 17.35 -10.73 5.90
C LEU A 355 17.26 -11.64 7.13
N THR A 356 16.73 -11.17 8.27
CA THR A 356 16.50 -12.02 9.45
C THR A 356 15.32 -12.98 9.29
N SER A 357 14.46 -12.81 8.29
CA SER A 357 13.38 -13.76 7.94
C SER A 357 13.86 -14.91 7.03
N ILE A 358 15.14 -14.95 6.70
CA ILE A 358 15.75 -16.03 5.89
C ILE A 358 16.47 -16.98 6.84
N GLU A 359 16.03 -18.22 6.88
CA GLU A 359 16.61 -19.30 7.65
C GLU A 359 17.51 -20.17 6.76
N SER A 360 18.64 -20.63 7.28
CA SER A 360 19.61 -21.49 6.57
C SER A 360 19.46 -22.95 6.97
#